data_3dd70267c457b726b16e45b5ffb7a219
#
_entry.id   3dd70267c457b726b16e45b5ffb7a219
#
_cell.length_a   1.000
_cell.length_b   1.000
_cell.length_c   1.000
_cell.angle_alpha   90.00
_cell.angle_beta   90.00
_cell.angle_gamma   90.00
#
_symmetry.space_group_name_H-M   'P 1'
#
loop_
_entity.id
_entity.type
_entity.pdbx_description
1 polymer ?
#
loop_
_entity_poly.entity_id
_entity_poly.type
_entity_poly.pdbx_seq_one_letter_code
_entity_poly.pdbx_strand_id
1 'polypeptide(L)'
;MDGHLGYNQIYIIEEDIPKMAFQCPGAIGTFEWVVISFGLKNTRATYQRAMNSIFYDMIGRFMEVYIDDVVIKSPAKCKHLADLEKAFQRMRSHNLKMNPLKCAFGVSARNFLGFLVHQRGIEVDKNKAKAIQVASPPRNKKELQRLLG
;
A
#
# COMPACT_ATOMS: atom_id res chain seq x y z
N MET A 1 8.02 1.23 -3.29
CA MET A 1 8.18 -0.16 -2.81
C MET A 1 6.81 -0.67 -2.48
N ASP A 2 6.57 -1.96 -2.60
CA ASP A 2 5.24 -2.59 -2.44
C ASP A 2 5.37 -3.73 -1.42
N GLY A 3 4.45 -3.83 -0.47
CA GLY A 3 4.45 -4.87 0.55
C GLY A 3 4.12 -6.24 -0.04
N HIS A 4 4.86 -7.27 0.35
CA HIS A 4 4.58 -8.64 -0.07
C HIS A 4 3.46 -9.23 0.77
N LEU A 5 2.25 -9.39 0.20
CA LEU A 5 1.06 -9.84 0.95
C LEU A 5 0.87 -9.05 2.24
N GLY A 6 0.90 -7.71 2.15
CA GLY A 6 1.04 -6.81 3.29
C GLY A 6 0.12 -7.14 4.48
N TYR A 7 -1.17 -7.37 4.24
CA TYR A 7 -2.12 -7.70 5.29
C TYR A 7 -1.82 -9.02 6.02
N ASN A 8 -1.36 -10.02 5.28
CA ASN A 8 -1.05 -11.34 5.84
C ASN A 8 0.24 -11.35 6.69
N GLN A 9 0.92 -10.22 6.81
CA GLN A 9 2.08 -10.08 7.70
C GLN A 9 1.71 -9.60 9.11
N ILE A 10 0.44 -9.23 9.33
CA ILE A 10 -0.06 -8.77 10.62
C ILE A 10 -0.88 -9.90 11.26
N TYR A 11 -0.46 -10.33 12.44
CA TYR A 11 -1.15 -11.33 13.22
C TYR A 11 -2.41 -10.76 13.88
N ILE A 12 -3.44 -11.60 13.96
CA ILE A 12 -4.66 -11.31 14.71
C ILE A 12 -4.39 -11.67 16.17
N ILE A 13 -4.91 -10.87 17.10
CA ILE A 13 -4.84 -11.18 18.53
C ILE A 13 -5.61 -12.48 18.82
N GLU A 14 -5.10 -13.32 19.70
CA GLU A 14 -5.65 -14.65 19.99
C GLU A 14 -7.14 -14.66 20.28
N GLU A 15 -7.65 -13.67 21.03
CA GLU A 15 -9.07 -13.50 21.35
C GLU A 15 -9.98 -13.27 20.15
N ASP A 16 -9.42 -12.78 19.03
CA ASP A 16 -10.16 -12.48 17.80
C ASP A 16 -10.04 -13.57 16.74
N ILE A 17 -9.09 -14.51 16.90
CA ILE A 17 -8.89 -15.62 15.94
C ILE A 17 -10.17 -16.43 15.72
N PRO A 18 -10.92 -16.87 16.76
CA PRO A 18 -12.15 -17.64 16.58
C PRO A 18 -13.24 -16.88 15.80
N LYS A 19 -13.23 -15.54 15.87
CA LYS A 19 -14.19 -14.69 15.11
C LYS A 19 -13.90 -14.69 13.61
N MET A 20 -12.72 -15.18 13.21
CA MET A 20 -12.24 -15.28 11.85
C MET A 20 -12.37 -16.70 11.27
N ALA A 21 -13.18 -17.54 11.91
CA ALA A 21 -13.41 -18.89 11.46
C ALA A 21 -14.20 -18.92 10.15
N PHE A 22 -13.83 -19.82 9.25
CA PHE A 22 -14.50 -20.07 7.99
C PHE A 22 -14.56 -21.57 7.70
N GLN A 23 -15.59 -21.99 6.99
CA GLN A 23 -15.75 -23.36 6.55
C GLN A 23 -15.20 -23.54 5.13
N CYS A 24 -14.29 -24.49 4.97
CA CYS A 24 -13.84 -24.87 3.64
C CYS A 24 -14.91 -25.64 2.87
N PRO A 25 -15.03 -25.44 1.56
CA PRO A 25 -15.87 -26.28 0.73
C PRO A 25 -15.46 -27.75 0.80
N GLY A 26 -16.45 -28.64 0.98
CA GLY A 26 -16.22 -30.09 1.15
C GLY A 26 -16.11 -30.50 2.63
N ALA A 27 -15.69 -31.74 2.89
CA ALA A 27 -15.66 -32.34 4.23
C ALA A 27 -14.39 -32.02 5.04
N ILE A 28 -13.63 -30.96 4.68
CA ILE A 28 -12.31 -30.70 5.26
C ILE A 28 -12.39 -30.07 6.66
N GLY A 29 -13.51 -29.38 6.98
CA GLY A 29 -13.74 -28.81 8.30
C GLY A 29 -13.68 -27.28 8.37
N THR A 30 -13.62 -26.76 9.59
CA THR A 30 -13.56 -25.32 9.90
C THR A 30 -12.12 -24.92 10.18
N PHE A 31 -11.72 -23.78 9.63
CA PHE A 31 -10.39 -23.17 9.80
C PHE A 31 -10.52 -21.75 10.30
N GLU A 32 -9.45 -21.23 10.87
CA GLU A 32 -9.36 -19.88 11.40
C GLU A 32 -8.19 -19.12 10.78
N TRP A 33 -8.41 -17.82 10.49
CA TRP A 33 -7.33 -16.95 10.07
C TRP A 33 -6.54 -16.46 11.29
N VAL A 34 -5.25 -16.75 11.33
CA VAL A 34 -4.32 -16.24 12.35
C VAL A 34 -3.66 -14.91 11.95
N VAL A 35 -3.85 -14.49 10.70
CA VAL A 35 -3.36 -13.22 10.13
C VAL A 35 -4.51 -12.46 9.49
N ILE A 36 -4.35 -11.15 9.32
CA ILE A 36 -5.39 -10.33 8.68
C ILE A 36 -5.60 -10.80 7.24
N SER A 37 -6.83 -11.23 6.94
CA SER A 37 -7.25 -11.65 5.60
C SER A 37 -7.80 -10.48 4.77
N PHE A 38 -7.84 -10.67 3.45
CA PHE A 38 -8.55 -9.74 2.56
C PHE A 38 -10.06 -9.81 2.81
N GLY A 39 -10.74 -8.68 2.59
CA GLY A 39 -12.20 -8.60 2.65
C GLY A 39 -12.79 -8.18 3.99
N LEU A 40 -12.00 -8.09 5.05
CA LEU A 40 -12.48 -7.55 6.33
C LEU A 40 -12.68 -6.04 6.23
N LYS A 41 -13.75 -5.54 6.84
CA LYS A 41 -14.13 -4.12 6.81
C LYS A 41 -12.99 -3.17 7.23
N ASN A 42 -12.21 -3.54 8.23
CA ASN A 42 -11.19 -2.69 8.85
C ASN A 42 -9.74 -3.04 8.41
N THR A 43 -9.53 -3.99 7.52
CA THR A 43 -8.20 -4.46 7.10
C THR A 43 -7.28 -3.29 6.72
N ARG A 44 -7.73 -2.41 5.83
CA ARG A 44 -6.95 -1.27 5.35
C ARG A 44 -6.55 -0.31 6.47
N ALA A 45 -7.51 0.04 7.34
CA ALA A 45 -7.26 0.97 8.45
C ALA A 45 -6.31 0.38 9.49
N THR A 46 -6.44 -0.92 9.79
CA THR A 46 -5.56 -1.63 10.73
C THR A 46 -4.14 -1.72 10.18
N TYR A 47 -3.98 -2.08 8.91
CA TYR A 47 -2.68 -2.12 8.26
C TYR A 47 -2.02 -0.74 8.22
N GLN A 48 -2.76 0.30 7.83
CA GLN A 48 -2.23 1.67 7.82
C GLN A 48 -1.77 2.12 9.21
N ARG A 49 -2.51 1.78 10.28
CA ARG A 49 -2.09 2.07 11.66
C ARG A 49 -0.79 1.36 12.02
N ALA A 50 -0.65 0.08 11.66
CA ALA A 50 0.58 -0.66 11.88
C ALA A 50 1.76 -0.02 11.16
N MET A 51 1.60 0.33 9.88
CA MET A 51 2.63 1.01 9.09
C MET A 51 2.99 2.39 9.68
N ASN A 52 2.00 3.16 10.11
CA ASN A 52 2.22 4.45 10.77
C ASN A 52 2.99 4.28 12.09
N SER A 53 2.71 3.24 12.86
CA SER A 53 3.42 2.93 14.11
C SER A 53 4.88 2.51 13.85
N ILE A 54 5.09 1.66 12.84
CA ILE A 54 6.43 1.16 12.49
C ILE A 54 7.33 2.29 11.98
N PHE A 55 6.79 3.20 11.17
CA PHE A 55 7.55 4.25 10.49
C PHE A 55 7.27 5.65 11.00
N TYR A 56 6.75 5.81 12.22
CA TYR A 56 6.27 7.08 12.77
C TYR A 56 7.28 8.24 12.67
N ASP A 57 8.57 7.96 12.87
CA ASP A 57 9.65 8.92 12.86
C ASP A 57 10.26 9.18 11.46
N MET A 58 9.83 8.42 10.45
CA MET A 58 10.30 8.52 9.06
C MET A 58 9.26 9.15 8.13
N ILE A 59 7.97 8.91 8.42
CA ILE A 59 6.85 9.47 7.63
C ILE A 59 6.86 10.99 7.72
N GLY A 60 6.66 11.66 6.57
CA GLY A 60 6.73 13.11 6.46
C GLY A 60 8.14 13.70 6.39
N ARG A 61 9.19 12.92 6.70
CA ARG A 61 10.60 13.35 6.58
C ARG A 61 11.19 12.90 5.24
N PHE A 62 11.38 11.61 5.08
CA PHE A 62 11.94 11.01 3.87
C PHE A 62 11.13 9.83 3.36
N MET A 63 10.03 9.50 4.01
CA MET A 63 9.15 8.38 3.66
C MET A 63 7.71 8.83 3.62
N GLU A 64 6.96 8.29 2.65
CA GLU A 64 5.50 8.31 2.62
C GLU A 64 4.98 6.88 2.53
N VAL A 65 3.93 6.59 3.28
CA VAL A 65 3.32 5.27 3.34
C VAL A 65 1.82 5.38 3.16
N TYR A 66 1.31 4.66 2.20
CA TYR A 66 -0.12 4.53 2.00
C TYR A 66 -0.48 3.08 1.67
N ILE A 67 -1.03 2.38 2.66
CA ILE A 67 -1.33 0.95 2.57
C ILE A 67 -0.08 0.19 2.10
N ASP A 68 -0.13 -0.52 0.98
CA ASP A 68 0.98 -1.32 0.45
C ASP A 68 2.07 -0.47 -0.24
N ASP A 69 1.77 0.78 -0.59
CA ASP A 69 2.70 1.65 -1.28
C ASP A 69 3.60 2.42 -0.32
N VAL A 70 4.90 2.16 -0.40
CA VAL A 70 5.94 2.87 0.37
C VAL A 70 6.85 3.62 -0.60
N VAL A 71 6.97 4.93 -0.41
CA VAL A 71 7.87 5.80 -1.18
C VAL A 71 8.94 6.38 -0.25
N ILE A 72 10.20 6.20 -0.63
CA ILE A 72 11.34 6.86 0.03
C ILE A 72 11.81 7.97 -0.90
N LYS A 73 11.79 9.19 -0.38
CA LYS A 73 12.23 10.42 -1.04
C LYS A 73 13.31 11.07 -0.19
N SER A 74 14.38 11.51 -0.80
CA SER A 74 15.44 12.21 -0.08
C SER A 74 15.71 13.55 -0.74
N PRO A 75 15.91 14.63 0.02
CA PRO A 75 16.13 15.95 -0.54
C PRO A 75 17.43 16.05 -1.36
N ALA A 76 18.41 15.20 -1.04
CA ALA A 76 19.70 15.15 -1.73
C ALA A 76 20.05 13.70 -2.11
N LYS A 77 20.59 13.52 -3.31
CA LYS A 77 20.99 12.19 -3.81
C LYS A 77 21.98 11.48 -2.90
N CYS A 78 22.93 12.20 -2.31
CA CYS A 78 23.94 11.65 -1.40
C CYS A 78 23.32 11.07 -0.10
N LYS A 79 22.16 11.56 0.33
CA LYS A 79 21.46 11.06 1.53
C LYS A 79 20.55 9.88 1.24
N HIS A 80 20.21 9.64 -0.03
CA HIS A 80 19.20 8.64 -0.40
C HIS A 80 19.57 7.22 0.05
N LEU A 81 20.82 6.82 -0.09
CA LEU A 81 21.27 5.49 0.35
C LEU A 81 21.15 5.32 1.87
N ALA A 82 21.52 6.34 2.64
CA ALA A 82 21.41 6.29 4.10
C ALA A 82 19.94 6.24 4.57
N ASP A 83 19.04 6.99 3.91
CA ASP A 83 17.62 6.98 4.21
C ASP A 83 16.98 5.63 3.83
N LEU A 84 17.40 5.06 2.70
CA LEU A 84 16.97 3.74 2.26
C LEU A 84 17.45 2.65 3.23
N GLU A 85 18.70 2.72 3.68
CA GLU A 85 19.25 1.79 4.67
C GLU A 85 18.47 1.81 5.98
N LYS A 86 18.17 3.00 6.51
CA LYS A 86 17.33 3.16 7.71
C LYS A 86 15.97 2.51 7.55
N ALA A 87 15.33 2.73 6.38
CA ALA A 87 14.04 2.12 6.09
C ALA A 87 14.13 0.59 6.07
N PHE A 88 15.14 0.01 5.43
CA PHE A 88 15.34 -1.44 5.41
C PHE A 88 15.67 -2.02 6.78
N GLN A 89 16.47 -1.32 7.59
CA GLN A 89 16.74 -1.73 8.98
C GLN A 89 15.43 -1.79 9.78
N ARG A 90 14.57 -0.78 9.65
CA ARG A 90 13.26 -0.76 10.30
C ARG A 90 12.35 -1.88 9.82
N MET A 91 12.28 -2.12 8.52
CA MET A 91 11.52 -3.25 7.95
C MET A 91 12.02 -4.59 8.51
N ARG A 92 13.33 -4.77 8.57
CA ARG A 92 13.96 -5.99 9.10
C ARG A 92 13.66 -6.18 10.58
N SER A 93 13.72 -5.14 11.40
CA SER A 93 13.43 -5.21 12.84
C SER A 93 11.98 -5.58 13.16
N HIS A 94 11.06 -5.31 12.22
CA HIS A 94 9.64 -5.67 12.32
C HIS A 94 9.24 -6.86 11.42
N ASN A 95 10.22 -7.58 10.86
CA ASN A 95 9.99 -8.72 9.94
C ASN A 95 9.10 -8.38 8.72
N LEU A 96 9.04 -7.11 8.32
CA LEU A 96 8.27 -6.69 7.14
C LEU A 96 8.97 -7.12 5.86
N LYS A 97 8.24 -7.84 5.02
CA LYS A 97 8.70 -8.32 3.72
C LYS A 97 8.15 -7.44 2.61
N MET A 98 9.02 -7.06 1.70
CA MET A 98 8.67 -6.32 0.48
C MET A 98 8.72 -7.25 -0.73
N ASN A 99 7.92 -6.94 -1.75
CA ASN A 99 7.97 -7.68 -3.01
C ASN A 99 9.05 -7.06 -3.92
N PRO A 100 10.21 -7.73 -4.12
CA PRO A 100 11.31 -7.13 -4.89
C PRO A 100 10.94 -6.92 -6.37
N LEU A 101 10.04 -7.74 -6.92
CA LEU A 101 9.60 -7.63 -8.33
C LEU A 101 8.74 -6.39 -8.59
N LYS A 102 8.10 -5.85 -7.56
CA LYS A 102 7.29 -4.63 -7.63
C LYS A 102 8.01 -3.40 -7.09
N CYS A 103 9.20 -3.57 -6.53
CA CYS A 103 10.02 -2.46 -6.05
C CYS A 103 10.83 -1.84 -7.19
N ALA A 104 10.89 -0.51 -7.25
CA ALA A 104 11.80 0.23 -8.10
C ALA A 104 12.68 1.12 -7.25
N PHE A 105 13.97 1.12 -7.52
CA PHE A 105 15.00 1.86 -6.80
C PHE A 105 15.76 2.79 -7.74
N GLY A 106 16.24 3.92 -7.23
CA GLY A 106 17.05 4.87 -7.99
C GLY A 106 16.32 5.50 -9.18
N VAL A 107 15.00 5.58 -9.14
CA VAL A 107 14.19 6.18 -10.19
C VAL A 107 13.99 7.67 -9.94
N SER A 108 14.01 8.49 -11.01
CA SER A 108 13.79 9.93 -10.93
C SER A 108 12.32 10.32 -10.81
N ALA A 109 11.41 9.42 -11.16
CA ALA A 109 9.97 9.59 -11.08
C ALA A 109 9.28 8.25 -10.85
N ARG A 110 8.14 8.26 -10.14
CA ARG A 110 7.32 7.07 -9.91
C ARG A 110 5.85 7.43 -9.77
N ASN A 111 5.00 6.54 -10.25
CA ASN A 111 3.57 6.62 -9.95
C ASN A 111 3.32 6.29 -8.47
N PHE A 112 2.62 7.19 -7.77
CA PHE A 112 2.19 7.04 -6.40
C PHE A 112 0.77 7.58 -6.27
N LEU A 113 -0.15 6.76 -5.80
CA LEU A 113 -1.58 7.09 -5.65
C LEU A 113 -2.23 7.64 -6.94
N GLY A 114 -1.76 7.18 -8.09
CA GLY A 114 -2.28 7.63 -9.38
C GLY A 114 -1.73 8.96 -9.90
N PHE A 115 -0.71 9.50 -9.22
CA PHE A 115 0.04 10.68 -9.64
C PHE A 115 1.47 10.28 -10.00
N LEU A 116 2.05 10.99 -10.95
CA LEU A 116 3.48 10.91 -11.22
C LEU A 116 4.22 11.86 -10.27
N VAL A 117 4.96 11.31 -9.33
CA VAL A 117 5.80 12.06 -8.39
C VAL A 117 7.23 12.11 -8.91
N HIS A 118 7.79 13.29 -9.05
CA HIS A 118 9.15 13.52 -9.53
C HIS A 118 9.78 14.77 -8.89
N GLN A 119 11.03 15.05 -9.18
CA GLN A 119 11.76 16.17 -8.56
C GLN A 119 11.12 17.55 -8.74
N ARG A 120 10.39 17.77 -9.86
CA ARG A 120 9.72 19.04 -10.15
C ARG A 120 8.36 19.19 -9.46
N GLY A 121 7.84 18.14 -8.83
CA GLY A 121 6.54 18.14 -8.15
C GLY A 121 5.69 16.90 -8.48
N ILE A 122 4.38 17.08 -8.49
CA ILE A 122 3.39 16.04 -8.70
C ILE A 122 2.60 16.35 -9.96
N GLU A 123 2.54 15.43 -10.90
CA GLU A 123 1.75 15.53 -12.12
C GLU A 123 0.67 14.45 -12.16
N VAL A 124 -0.45 14.74 -12.81
CA VAL A 124 -1.47 13.72 -13.07
C VAL A 124 -0.93 12.75 -14.13
N ASP A 125 -1.22 11.47 -13.97
CA ASP A 125 -0.88 10.45 -14.96
C ASP A 125 -1.52 10.83 -16.32
N LYS A 126 -0.67 10.99 -17.34
CA LYS A 126 -1.09 11.40 -18.69
C LYS A 126 -2.12 10.44 -19.30
N ASN A 127 -2.03 9.16 -18.99
CA ASN A 127 -2.98 8.16 -19.48
C ASN A 127 -4.35 8.34 -18.84
N LYS A 128 -4.39 8.63 -17.53
CA LYS A 128 -5.64 8.94 -16.81
C LYS A 128 -6.26 10.25 -17.31
N ALA A 129 -5.44 11.30 -17.47
CA ALA A 129 -5.91 12.57 -18.02
C ALA A 129 -6.50 12.38 -19.42
N LYS A 130 -5.81 11.64 -20.30
CA LYS A 130 -6.28 11.33 -21.65
C LYS A 130 -7.56 10.49 -21.63
N ALA A 131 -7.67 9.50 -20.74
CA ALA A 131 -8.86 8.68 -20.61
C ALA A 131 -10.10 9.51 -20.23
N ILE A 132 -9.93 10.50 -19.34
CA ILE A 132 -11.02 11.43 -18.97
C ILE A 132 -11.37 12.36 -20.14
N GLN A 133 -10.39 12.87 -20.87
CA GLN A 133 -10.61 13.76 -22.01
C GLN A 133 -11.37 13.08 -23.17
N VAL A 134 -11.14 11.77 -23.35
CA VAL A 134 -11.79 10.98 -24.41
C VAL A 134 -13.14 10.39 -23.95
N ALA A 135 -13.39 10.37 -22.63
CA ALA A 135 -14.63 9.85 -22.10
C ALA A 135 -15.83 10.70 -22.49
N SER A 136 -16.88 10.06 -23.00
CA SER A 136 -18.15 10.75 -23.27
C SER A 136 -18.77 11.28 -21.99
N PRO A 137 -19.38 12.49 -22.00
CA PRO A 137 -20.04 13.02 -20.81
C PRO A 137 -21.17 12.09 -20.36
N PRO A 138 -21.30 11.82 -19.05
CA PRO A 138 -22.32 10.91 -18.52
C PRO A 138 -23.71 11.51 -18.74
N ARG A 139 -24.62 10.70 -19.28
CA ARG A 139 -26.01 11.09 -19.59
C ARG A 139 -27.00 10.70 -18.49
N ASN A 140 -26.60 9.84 -17.55
CA ASN A 140 -27.46 9.36 -16.45
C ASN A 140 -26.61 9.05 -15.20
N LYS A 141 -27.31 8.83 -14.07
CA LYS A 141 -26.66 8.54 -12.77
C LYS A 141 -25.73 7.33 -12.81
N LYS A 142 -26.09 6.28 -13.55
CA LYS A 142 -25.31 5.05 -13.64
C LYS A 142 -23.99 5.26 -14.40
N GLU A 143 -24.02 6.05 -15.48
CA GLU A 143 -22.84 6.43 -16.23
C GLU A 143 -21.93 7.35 -15.42
N LEU A 144 -22.51 8.28 -14.64
CA LEU A 144 -21.75 9.12 -13.71
C LEU A 144 -21.06 8.29 -12.63
N GLN A 145 -21.75 7.33 -12.05
CA GLN A 145 -21.14 6.41 -11.08
C GLN A 145 -20.00 5.59 -11.68
N ARG A 146 -20.14 5.15 -12.95
CA ARG A 146 -19.08 4.43 -13.67
C ARG A 146 -17.87 5.33 -13.97
N LEU A 147 -18.07 6.62 -14.23
CA LEU A 147 -17.01 7.58 -14.48
C LEU A 147 -16.23 7.90 -13.20
N LEU A 148 -16.90 7.92 -12.06
CA LEU A 148 -16.30 8.25 -10.76
C LEU A 148 -15.59 7.06 -10.08
N GLY A 149 -15.78 5.84 -10.56
CA GLY A 149 -15.21 4.61 -10.02
C GLY A 149 -16.25 3.79 -9.31
#